data_22cb334936c1b2229d3c28f19aee303f
#
_entry.id   22cb334936c1b2229d3c28f19aee303f
#
_cell.length_a   1.000
_cell.length_b   1.000
_cell.length_c   1.000
_cell.angle_alpha   90.00
_cell.angle_beta   90.00
_cell.angle_gamma   90.00
#
_symmetry.space_group_name_H-M   'P 1'
#
loop_
_entity.id
_entity.type
_entity.pdbx_description
1 polymer ?
#
loop_
_entity_poly.entity_id
_entity_poly.type
_entity_poly.pdbx_seq_one_letter_code
_entity_poly.pdbx_strand_id
1 'polypeptide(L)'
;MNKQQGHWLLAKMGKKVLRPGGKELTLKMIDNLVVNNDDVVVEFAPGLGLTAEITLAKNPENYIGIELDEEAAEKLRKKFAKKNVQIINKNAAETELPEQVANKVYGEAMLTMQADHRKREIIREAHRILKPRGLYAVHELGLTPNDIDPEAKATIQRELAQVIRVNARPLTVSEWSDIIESEGFKIIKVETNPMHLLEKKRMIQDEGFFRTLKIGFNILTNPDARKRIRAMRKVFRTYENNLNAVAIVAEKK
;
A
#
# COMPACT_ATOMS: atom_id res chain seq x y z
N MET A 1 17.73 2.16 -4.00
CA MET A 1 16.87 1.28 -3.15
C MET A 1 17.51 0.97 -1.81
N ASN A 2 16.89 1.28 -0.69
CA ASN A 2 17.40 0.80 0.60
C ASN A 2 17.02 -0.68 0.78
N LYS A 3 17.88 -1.60 0.28
CA LYS A 3 17.69 -3.07 0.28
C LYS A 3 17.52 -3.69 1.68
N GLN A 4 17.60 -2.87 2.73
CA GLN A 4 17.44 -3.31 4.13
C GLN A 4 15.99 -3.23 4.65
N GLN A 5 15.07 -2.59 3.94
CA GLN A 5 13.67 -2.47 4.37
C GLN A 5 12.95 -3.82 4.37
N GLY A 6 12.01 -4.00 5.31
CA GLY A 6 11.35 -5.29 5.52
C GLY A 6 10.57 -5.81 4.31
N HIS A 7 9.86 -4.96 3.59
CA HIS A 7 9.11 -5.36 2.39
C HIS A 7 10.03 -5.83 1.25
N TRP A 8 11.18 -5.17 1.03
CA TRP A 8 12.17 -5.62 0.04
C TRP A 8 12.83 -6.94 0.42
N LEU A 9 13.04 -7.17 1.73
CA LEU A 9 13.50 -8.47 2.20
C LEU A 9 12.49 -9.57 1.86
N LEU A 10 11.19 -9.32 2.11
CA LEU A 10 10.12 -10.27 1.78
C LEU A 10 10.02 -10.50 0.28
N ALA A 11 10.14 -9.45 -0.54
CA ALA A 11 10.19 -9.56 -2.00
C ALA A 11 11.37 -10.41 -2.47
N LYS A 12 12.57 -10.23 -1.88
CA LYS A 12 13.74 -11.05 -2.17
C LYS A 12 13.54 -12.53 -1.82
N MET A 13 12.75 -12.83 -0.80
CA MET A 13 12.37 -14.21 -0.46
C MET A 13 11.29 -14.78 -1.40
N GLY A 14 10.76 -13.99 -2.32
CA GLY A 14 9.80 -14.41 -3.34
C GLY A 14 8.35 -14.05 -3.05
N LYS A 15 8.08 -13.27 -1.98
CA LYS A 15 6.74 -12.78 -1.66
C LYS A 15 6.34 -11.65 -2.63
N LYS A 16 5.14 -11.73 -3.21
CA LYS A 16 4.59 -10.72 -4.12
C LYS A 16 3.62 -9.77 -3.43
N VAL A 17 2.78 -10.28 -2.54
CA VAL A 17 1.81 -9.49 -1.79
C VAL A 17 2.49 -8.91 -0.55
N LEU A 18 2.88 -7.64 -0.59
CA LEU A 18 3.73 -7.00 0.43
C LEU A 18 2.95 -6.02 1.33
N ARG A 19 1.63 -6.07 1.31
CA ARG A 19 0.73 -5.15 2.03
C ARG A 19 -0.03 -5.84 3.15
N PRO A 20 -0.38 -5.11 4.22
CA PRO A 20 -1.21 -5.61 5.30
C PRO A 20 -2.59 -6.01 4.76
N GLY A 21 -3.31 -6.93 5.42
CA GLY A 21 -4.64 -7.36 4.99
C GLY A 21 -4.70 -8.22 3.72
N GLY A 22 -3.56 -8.34 2.99
CA GLY A 22 -3.39 -9.21 1.84
C GLY A 22 -4.16 -8.79 0.58
N LYS A 23 -4.18 -9.68 -0.41
CA LYS A 23 -4.83 -9.46 -1.71
C LYS A 23 -6.34 -9.22 -1.58
N GLU A 24 -6.99 -9.82 -0.59
CA GLU A 24 -8.44 -9.68 -0.36
C GLU A 24 -8.84 -8.22 -0.16
N LEU A 25 -8.12 -7.48 0.71
CA LEU A 25 -8.44 -6.07 0.98
C LEU A 25 -8.15 -5.18 -0.22
N THR A 26 -7.09 -5.50 -1.00
CA THR A 26 -6.84 -4.84 -2.29
C THR A 26 -8.02 -5.00 -3.26
N LEU A 27 -8.54 -6.23 -3.39
CA LEU A 27 -9.68 -6.48 -4.29
C LEU A 27 -10.90 -5.66 -3.85
N LYS A 28 -11.22 -5.63 -2.55
CA LYS A 28 -12.30 -4.80 -2.01
C LYS A 28 -12.07 -3.30 -2.31
N MET A 29 -10.84 -2.80 -2.16
CA MET A 29 -10.51 -1.42 -2.48
C MET A 29 -10.73 -1.11 -3.97
N ILE A 30 -10.21 -1.94 -4.87
CA ILE A 30 -10.36 -1.76 -6.32
C ILE A 30 -11.82 -1.90 -6.78
N ASP A 31 -12.58 -2.81 -6.16
CA ASP A 31 -14.02 -2.94 -6.46
C ASP A 31 -14.80 -1.71 -5.98
N ASN A 32 -14.47 -1.15 -4.81
CA ASN A 32 -15.08 0.09 -4.31
C ASN A 32 -14.65 1.34 -5.10
N LEU A 33 -13.51 1.33 -5.81
CA LEU A 33 -13.11 2.39 -6.74
C LEU A 33 -13.95 2.39 -8.03
N VAL A 34 -14.64 1.29 -8.34
CA VAL A 34 -15.50 1.15 -9.53
C VAL A 34 -14.78 1.61 -10.80
N VAL A 35 -13.61 1.00 -11.07
CA VAL A 35 -12.81 1.34 -12.26
C VAL A 35 -13.53 0.89 -13.53
N ASN A 36 -13.74 1.81 -14.46
CA ASN A 36 -14.41 1.63 -15.74
C ASN A 36 -13.46 1.87 -16.93
N ASN A 37 -13.91 1.55 -18.13
CA ASN A 37 -13.13 1.66 -19.37
C ASN A 37 -12.90 3.08 -19.89
N ASP A 38 -13.56 4.07 -19.33
CA ASP A 38 -13.41 5.51 -19.60
C ASP A 38 -12.62 6.25 -18.49
N ASP A 39 -12.11 5.52 -17.52
CA ASP A 39 -11.35 6.09 -16.42
C ASP A 39 -9.85 6.28 -16.77
N VAL A 40 -9.32 7.44 -16.41
CA VAL A 40 -7.88 7.65 -16.22
C VAL A 40 -7.55 7.32 -14.77
N VAL A 41 -6.74 6.29 -14.58
CA VAL A 41 -6.36 5.78 -13.25
C VAL A 41 -4.91 6.11 -12.95
N VAL A 42 -4.63 6.69 -11.78
CA VAL A 42 -3.27 6.94 -11.29
C VAL A 42 -3.00 6.07 -10.06
N GLU A 43 -1.92 5.28 -10.09
CA GLU A 43 -1.44 4.51 -8.94
C GLU A 43 -0.15 5.12 -8.39
N PHE A 44 -0.13 5.42 -7.10
CA PHE A 44 1.07 5.86 -6.39
C PHE A 44 1.85 4.66 -5.85
N ALA A 45 3.14 4.64 -6.13
CA ALA A 45 4.08 3.61 -5.71
C ALA A 45 3.66 2.16 -6.08
N PRO A 46 3.44 1.84 -7.37
CA PRO A 46 3.02 0.51 -7.81
C PRO A 46 4.00 -0.63 -7.46
N GLY A 47 5.25 -0.34 -7.15
CA GLY A 47 6.24 -1.28 -6.65
C GLY A 47 6.46 -2.48 -7.57
N LEU A 48 5.98 -3.68 -7.19
CA LEU A 48 6.07 -4.89 -8.02
C LEU A 48 4.95 -4.99 -9.09
N GLY A 49 4.01 -4.05 -9.09
CA GLY A 49 2.93 -3.95 -10.08
C GLY A 49 1.85 -5.04 -9.94
N LEU A 50 1.61 -5.57 -8.73
CA LEU A 50 0.55 -6.56 -8.53
C LEU A 50 -0.84 -5.91 -8.58
N THR A 51 -1.00 -4.75 -7.97
CA THR A 51 -2.26 -4.00 -8.00
C THR A 51 -2.49 -3.39 -9.37
N ALA A 52 -1.41 -2.92 -10.02
CA ALA A 52 -1.47 -2.52 -11.43
C ALA A 52 -2.05 -3.61 -12.33
N GLU A 53 -1.66 -4.89 -12.16
CA GLU A 53 -2.24 -6.02 -12.91
C GLU A 53 -3.75 -6.12 -12.71
N ILE A 54 -4.22 -5.97 -11.45
CA ILE A 54 -5.65 -6.05 -11.09
C ILE A 54 -6.42 -4.89 -11.72
N THR A 55 -5.89 -3.69 -11.62
CA THR A 55 -6.49 -2.47 -12.20
C THR A 55 -6.54 -2.54 -13.72
N LEU A 56 -5.44 -2.94 -14.36
CA LEU A 56 -5.36 -3.10 -15.82
C LEU A 56 -6.29 -4.19 -16.36
N ALA A 57 -6.64 -5.19 -15.56
CA ALA A 57 -7.65 -6.18 -15.93
C ALA A 57 -9.09 -5.61 -16.01
N LYS A 58 -9.34 -4.43 -15.42
CA LYS A 58 -10.61 -3.68 -15.56
C LYS A 58 -10.65 -2.86 -16.86
N ASN A 59 -9.56 -2.84 -17.65
CA ASN A 59 -9.40 -2.14 -18.92
C ASN A 59 -9.69 -0.61 -18.85
N PRO A 60 -9.05 0.16 -17.93
CA PRO A 60 -9.20 1.61 -17.91
C PRO A 60 -8.74 2.24 -19.26
N GLU A 61 -9.24 3.43 -19.58
CA GLU A 61 -8.79 4.21 -20.73
C GLU A 61 -7.28 4.42 -20.69
N ASN A 62 -6.79 4.93 -19.54
CA ASN A 62 -5.36 5.12 -19.29
C ASN A 62 -5.00 4.72 -17.86
N TYR A 63 -3.82 4.17 -17.73
CA TYR A 63 -3.20 3.89 -16.43
C TYR A 63 -1.86 4.62 -16.32
N ILE A 64 -1.65 5.35 -15.23
CA ILE A 64 -0.42 6.07 -14.92
C ILE A 64 0.11 5.58 -13.58
N GLY A 65 1.29 4.97 -13.57
CA GLY A 65 2.00 4.60 -12.35
C GLY A 65 3.06 5.65 -11.98
N ILE A 66 3.00 6.20 -10.78
CA ILE A 66 4.00 7.12 -10.23
C ILE A 66 4.91 6.33 -9.28
N GLU A 67 6.15 6.08 -9.69
CA GLU A 67 7.12 5.28 -8.93
C GLU A 67 8.38 6.09 -8.64
N LEU A 68 8.75 6.19 -7.38
CA LEU A 68 9.92 6.96 -6.95
C LEU A 68 11.24 6.23 -7.24
N ASP A 69 11.25 4.91 -7.16
CA ASP A 69 12.45 4.10 -7.42
C ASP A 69 12.60 3.81 -8.92
N GLU A 70 13.66 4.34 -9.55
CA GLU A 70 13.88 4.20 -10.99
C GLU A 70 14.06 2.73 -11.42
N GLU A 71 14.71 1.89 -10.61
CA GLU A 71 14.88 0.46 -10.93
C GLU A 71 13.52 -0.26 -10.96
N ALA A 72 12.61 0.09 -10.04
CA ALA A 72 11.24 -0.41 -10.03
C ALA A 72 10.44 0.14 -11.23
N ALA A 73 10.55 1.44 -11.51
CA ALA A 73 9.88 2.07 -12.65
C ALA A 73 10.28 1.44 -13.98
N GLU A 74 11.57 1.16 -14.20
CA GLU A 74 12.04 0.46 -15.41
C GLU A 74 11.47 -0.96 -15.54
N LYS A 75 11.40 -1.71 -14.42
CA LYS A 75 10.80 -3.05 -14.41
C LYS A 75 9.31 -3.00 -14.75
N LEU A 76 8.61 -2.00 -14.23
CA LEU A 76 7.19 -1.78 -14.51
C LEU A 76 6.96 -1.40 -15.99
N ARG A 77 7.78 -0.51 -16.57
CA ARG A 77 7.73 -0.14 -18.00
C ARG A 77 7.87 -1.37 -18.89
N LYS A 78 8.84 -2.26 -18.57
CA LYS A 78 9.04 -3.52 -19.29
C LYS A 78 7.87 -4.50 -19.11
N LYS A 79 7.33 -4.58 -17.89
CA LYS A 79 6.22 -5.48 -17.54
C LYS A 79 4.91 -5.09 -18.21
N PHE A 80 4.63 -3.79 -18.29
CA PHE A 80 3.37 -3.21 -18.76
C PHE A 80 3.53 -2.42 -20.05
N ALA A 81 4.30 -2.92 -21.01
CA ALA A 81 4.56 -2.28 -22.30
C ALA A 81 3.30 -2.25 -23.18
N LYS A 82 2.27 -1.46 -22.78
CA LYS A 82 1.02 -1.24 -23.51
C LYS A 82 0.87 0.24 -23.83
N LYS A 83 0.14 0.56 -24.92
CA LYS A 83 -0.03 1.94 -25.40
C LYS A 83 -0.72 2.85 -24.37
N ASN A 84 -1.65 2.32 -23.59
CA ASN A 84 -2.42 3.06 -22.58
C ASN A 84 -1.84 2.97 -21.15
N VAL A 85 -0.58 2.54 -21.01
CA VAL A 85 0.11 2.44 -19.72
C VAL A 85 1.34 3.32 -19.73
N GLN A 86 1.41 4.24 -18.77
CA GLN A 86 2.55 5.11 -18.55
C GLN A 86 3.13 4.89 -17.14
N ILE A 87 4.45 4.73 -17.04
CA ILE A 87 5.15 4.67 -15.74
C ILE A 87 6.11 5.85 -15.66
N ILE A 88 5.86 6.73 -14.71
CA ILE A 88 6.60 7.97 -14.50
C ILE A 88 7.46 7.83 -13.24
N ASN A 89 8.76 8.11 -13.36
CA ASN A 89 9.64 8.14 -12.21
C ASN A 89 9.56 9.53 -11.56
N LYS A 90 8.67 9.67 -10.58
CA LYS A 90 8.40 10.91 -9.84
C LYS A 90 7.99 10.60 -8.40
N ASN A 91 7.98 11.65 -7.58
CA ASN A 91 7.48 11.61 -6.22
C ASN A 91 5.95 11.74 -6.21
N ALA A 92 5.25 10.89 -5.46
CA ALA A 92 3.80 10.95 -5.32
C ALA A 92 3.28 12.27 -4.68
N ALA A 93 4.14 13.03 -3.99
CA ALA A 93 3.79 14.37 -3.48
C ALA A 93 3.96 15.50 -4.53
N GLU A 94 4.56 15.18 -5.69
CA GLU A 94 4.85 16.14 -6.76
C GLU A 94 4.96 15.37 -8.08
N THR A 95 3.80 14.99 -8.62
CA THR A 95 3.72 14.10 -9.79
C THR A 95 4.03 14.82 -11.10
N GLU A 96 3.91 16.14 -11.14
CA GLU A 96 3.95 16.99 -12.34
C GLU A 96 2.82 16.66 -13.35
N LEU A 97 1.83 15.88 -12.96
CA LEU A 97 0.64 15.66 -13.79
C LEU A 97 -0.24 16.92 -13.81
N PRO A 98 -0.98 17.17 -14.92
CA PRO A 98 -1.97 18.24 -14.96
C PRO A 98 -3.01 18.12 -13.85
N GLU A 99 -3.59 19.24 -13.44
CA GLU A 99 -4.74 19.24 -12.54
C GLU A 99 -5.92 18.53 -13.20
N GLN A 100 -6.74 17.86 -12.38
CA GLN A 100 -7.99 17.24 -12.81
C GLN A 100 -7.84 16.28 -14.01
N VAL A 101 -6.71 15.58 -14.11
CA VAL A 101 -6.46 14.60 -15.18
C VAL A 101 -7.06 13.23 -14.86
N ALA A 102 -7.14 12.84 -13.59
CA ALA A 102 -7.50 11.49 -13.17
C ALA A 102 -8.96 11.38 -12.70
N ASN A 103 -9.59 10.25 -13.01
CA ASN A 103 -10.89 9.86 -12.44
C ASN A 103 -10.70 9.10 -11.12
N LYS A 104 -9.64 8.31 -11.03
CA LYS A 104 -9.31 7.47 -9.86
C LYS A 104 -7.83 7.63 -9.52
N VAL A 105 -7.54 7.78 -8.24
CA VAL A 105 -6.17 7.78 -7.69
C VAL A 105 -6.11 6.80 -6.52
N TYR A 106 -5.07 5.99 -6.44
CA TYR A 106 -4.89 5.14 -5.26
C TYR A 106 -3.41 4.86 -4.96
N GLY A 107 -3.15 4.43 -3.71
CA GLY A 107 -1.85 3.93 -3.28
C GLY A 107 -1.99 2.89 -2.18
N GLU A 108 -1.08 1.92 -2.15
CA GLU A 108 -1.08 0.84 -1.17
C GLU A 108 0.25 0.72 -0.42
N ALA A 109 0.17 0.61 0.91
CA ALA A 109 1.29 0.36 1.82
C ALA A 109 2.46 1.34 1.62
N MET A 110 2.16 2.60 1.33
CA MET A 110 3.16 3.63 1.06
C MET A 110 3.09 4.82 2.03
N LEU A 111 1.88 5.23 2.47
CA LEU A 111 1.69 6.35 3.38
C LEU A 111 2.11 6.03 4.82
N THR A 112 1.90 4.80 5.29
CA THR A 112 2.35 4.36 6.62
C THR A 112 3.83 4.62 6.86
N MET A 113 4.66 4.59 5.81
CA MET A 113 6.11 4.80 5.88
C MET A 113 6.53 6.28 5.78
N GLN A 114 5.57 7.20 5.66
CA GLN A 114 5.82 8.63 5.55
C GLN A 114 5.62 9.35 6.87
N ALA A 115 6.34 10.46 7.06
CA ALA A 115 6.05 11.42 8.14
C ALA A 115 4.68 12.09 7.90
N ASP A 116 4.02 12.59 8.96
CA ASP A 116 2.63 13.03 8.88
C ASP A 116 2.44 14.22 7.91
N HIS A 117 3.38 15.17 7.86
CA HIS A 117 3.36 16.25 6.87
C HIS A 117 3.44 15.69 5.44
N ARG A 118 4.26 14.65 5.23
CA ARG A 118 4.46 14.04 3.92
C ARG A 118 3.22 13.25 3.46
N LYS A 119 2.51 12.59 4.40
CA LYS A 119 1.22 11.99 4.10
C LYS A 119 0.25 13.01 3.53
N ARG A 120 0.16 14.20 4.18
CA ARG A 120 -0.72 15.30 3.71
C ARG A 120 -0.34 15.84 2.34
N GLU A 121 0.96 16.00 2.07
CA GLU A 121 1.45 16.43 0.76
C GLU A 121 1.01 15.46 -0.34
N ILE A 122 1.16 14.15 -0.13
CA ILE A 122 0.74 13.12 -1.09
C ILE A 122 -0.78 13.11 -1.28
N ILE A 123 -1.56 13.22 -0.20
CA ILE A 123 -3.03 13.26 -0.27
C ILE A 123 -3.50 14.53 -1.00
N ARG A 124 -2.85 15.67 -0.75
CA ARG A 124 -3.13 16.94 -1.46
C ARG A 124 -2.80 16.85 -2.94
N GLU A 125 -1.72 16.17 -3.31
CA GLU A 125 -1.38 15.94 -4.71
C GLU A 125 -2.42 15.01 -5.38
N ALA A 126 -2.88 13.96 -4.70
CA ALA A 126 -3.99 13.14 -5.18
C ALA A 126 -5.26 13.98 -5.40
N HIS A 127 -5.58 14.89 -4.45
CA HIS A 127 -6.69 15.81 -4.60
C HIS A 127 -6.52 16.75 -5.81
N ARG A 128 -5.32 17.31 -6.02
CA ARG A 128 -5.04 18.22 -7.13
C ARG A 128 -5.27 17.57 -8.49
N ILE A 129 -4.75 16.34 -8.69
CA ILE A 129 -4.82 15.65 -9.98
C ILE A 129 -6.16 14.96 -10.24
N LEU A 130 -7.02 14.77 -9.22
CA LEU A 130 -8.35 14.23 -9.39
C LEU A 130 -9.31 15.25 -9.99
N LYS A 131 -10.15 14.78 -10.92
CA LYS A 131 -11.34 15.51 -11.40
C LYS A 131 -12.33 15.75 -10.25
N PRO A 132 -13.22 16.74 -10.33
CA PRO A 132 -14.34 16.88 -9.37
C PRO A 132 -15.11 15.56 -9.27
N ARG A 133 -15.45 15.15 -8.03
CA ARG A 133 -16.08 13.87 -7.71
C ARG A 133 -15.25 12.61 -8.06
N GLY A 134 -13.97 12.76 -8.44
CA GLY A 134 -13.05 11.66 -8.60
C GLY A 134 -12.79 10.93 -7.27
N LEU A 135 -12.42 9.65 -7.35
CA LEU A 135 -12.22 8.82 -6.17
C LEU A 135 -10.74 8.65 -5.83
N TYR A 136 -10.43 8.82 -4.56
CA TYR A 136 -9.13 8.51 -3.97
C TYR A 136 -9.25 7.28 -3.08
N ALA A 137 -8.29 6.35 -3.16
CA ALA A 137 -8.24 5.21 -2.26
C ALA A 137 -6.85 5.00 -1.67
N VAL A 138 -6.84 4.58 -0.41
CA VAL A 138 -5.63 4.16 0.29
C VAL A 138 -5.83 2.79 0.92
N HIS A 139 -4.77 1.97 0.92
CA HIS A 139 -4.74 0.71 1.63
C HIS A 139 -3.46 0.66 2.48
N GLU A 140 -3.62 0.79 3.79
CA GLU A 140 -2.51 1.03 4.70
C GLU A 140 -2.56 0.12 5.94
N LEU A 141 -1.46 0.10 6.69
CA LEU A 141 -1.46 -0.48 8.03
C LEU A 141 -2.27 0.42 8.96
N GLY A 142 -3.20 -0.20 9.69
CA GLY A 142 -4.05 0.46 10.65
C GLY A 142 -3.72 0.07 12.09
N LEU A 143 -4.17 0.91 13.01
CA LEU A 143 -4.21 0.66 14.45
C LEU A 143 -5.66 0.52 14.92
N THR A 144 -5.85 -0.28 15.96
CA THR A 144 -7.14 -0.51 16.61
C THR A 144 -6.93 -0.72 18.11
N PRO A 145 -7.87 -0.29 18.98
CA PRO A 145 -9.07 0.49 18.68
C PRO A 145 -8.76 1.95 18.33
N ASN A 146 -9.79 2.74 17.94
CA ASN A 146 -9.60 4.16 17.59
C ASN A 146 -9.14 5.01 18.79
N ASP A 147 -9.49 4.62 20.00
CA ASP A 147 -9.11 5.23 21.27
C ASP A 147 -7.87 4.58 21.91
N ILE A 148 -7.01 3.95 21.09
CA ILE A 148 -5.76 3.35 21.57
C ILE A 148 -4.95 4.37 22.38
N ASP A 149 -4.46 3.90 23.55
CA ASP A 149 -3.62 4.72 24.42
C ASP A 149 -2.41 5.30 23.66
N PRO A 150 -2.13 6.62 23.77
CA PRO A 150 -1.02 7.28 23.03
C PRO A 150 0.35 6.67 23.31
N GLU A 151 0.62 6.20 24.52
CA GLU A 151 1.89 5.58 24.90
C GLU A 151 2.04 4.18 24.30
N ALA A 152 0.94 3.40 24.30
CA ALA A 152 0.88 2.12 23.61
C ALA A 152 1.08 2.29 22.10
N LYS A 153 0.41 3.26 21.48
CA LYS A 153 0.59 3.62 20.07
C LYS A 153 2.04 3.96 19.74
N ALA A 154 2.67 4.83 20.52
CA ALA A 154 4.07 5.23 20.32
C ALA A 154 5.03 4.03 20.45
N THR A 155 4.75 3.11 21.37
CA THR A 155 5.51 1.89 21.56
C THR A 155 5.39 0.95 20.36
N ILE A 156 4.17 0.72 19.86
CA ILE A 156 3.92 -0.09 18.66
C ILE A 156 4.64 0.50 17.45
N GLN A 157 4.52 1.81 17.21
CA GLN A 157 5.17 2.48 16.09
C GLN A 157 6.70 2.33 16.16
N ARG A 158 7.30 2.48 17.35
CA ARG A 158 8.75 2.32 17.56
C ARG A 158 9.20 0.89 17.28
N GLU A 159 8.51 -0.12 17.80
CA GLU A 159 8.89 -1.52 17.60
C GLU A 159 8.70 -1.97 16.15
N LEU A 160 7.62 -1.52 15.50
CA LEU A 160 7.43 -1.74 14.06
C LEU A 160 8.58 -1.14 13.25
N ALA A 161 8.92 0.14 13.50
CA ALA A 161 9.99 0.82 12.79
C ALA A 161 11.34 0.09 12.92
N GLN A 162 11.65 -0.44 14.10
CA GLN A 162 12.86 -1.21 14.33
C GLN A 162 12.92 -2.51 13.50
N VAL A 163 11.84 -3.31 13.48
CA VAL A 163 11.87 -4.62 12.82
C VAL A 163 11.73 -4.53 11.31
N ILE A 164 10.93 -3.59 10.78
CA ILE A 164 10.75 -3.41 9.34
C ILE A 164 11.79 -2.45 8.74
N ARG A 165 12.55 -1.73 9.57
CA ARG A 165 13.59 -0.77 9.18
C ARG A 165 13.09 0.34 8.26
N VAL A 166 11.92 0.85 8.56
CA VAL A 166 11.35 2.07 8.00
C VAL A 166 10.62 2.82 9.11
N ASN A 167 10.46 4.12 8.97
CA ASN A 167 9.73 4.94 9.94
C ASN A 167 8.21 4.68 9.81
N ALA A 168 7.76 3.48 10.27
CA ALA A 168 6.36 3.11 10.19
C ALA A 168 5.53 3.90 11.20
N ARG A 169 4.54 4.63 10.69
CA ARG A 169 3.59 5.42 11.47
C ARG A 169 2.16 5.04 11.07
N PRO A 170 1.69 3.85 11.45
CA PRO A 170 0.29 3.48 11.25
C PRO A 170 -0.61 4.39 12.09
N LEU A 171 -1.80 4.64 11.56
CA LEU A 171 -2.85 5.46 12.18
C LEU A 171 -4.08 4.60 12.43
N THR A 172 -4.95 5.03 13.34
CA THR A 172 -6.27 4.40 13.50
C THR A 172 -7.17 4.72 12.31
N VAL A 173 -8.30 4.03 12.19
CA VAL A 173 -9.29 4.32 11.13
C VAL A 173 -9.76 5.77 11.20
N SER A 174 -10.03 6.26 12.42
CA SER A 174 -10.44 7.66 12.63
C SER A 174 -9.35 8.62 12.14
N GLU A 175 -8.11 8.44 12.57
CA GLU A 175 -6.99 9.31 12.18
C GLU A 175 -6.69 9.28 10.67
N TRP A 176 -6.82 8.10 10.03
CA TRP A 176 -6.71 8.00 8.57
C TRP A 176 -7.83 8.77 7.87
N SER A 177 -9.07 8.68 8.39
CA SER A 177 -10.21 9.42 7.85
C SER A 177 -10.02 10.92 8.03
N ASP A 178 -9.63 11.37 9.23
CA ASP A 178 -9.42 12.79 9.54
C ASP A 178 -8.36 13.44 8.64
N ILE A 179 -7.23 12.75 8.39
CA ILE A 179 -6.19 13.29 7.51
C ILE A 179 -6.67 13.38 6.05
N ILE A 180 -7.45 12.42 5.58
CA ILE A 180 -8.00 12.42 4.21
C ILE A 180 -9.06 13.52 4.07
N GLU A 181 -9.98 13.62 5.04
CA GLU A 181 -11.04 14.63 5.03
C GLU A 181 -10.51 16.06 5.14
N SER A 182 -9.43 16.27 5.93
CA SER A 182 -8.79 17.57 6.07
C SER A 182 -8.13 18.08 4.78
N GLU A 183 -7.84 17.20 3.83
CA GLU A 183 -7.30 17.55 2.51
C GLU A 183 -8.39 17.62 1.41
N GLY A 184 -9.67 17.81 1.79
CA GLY A 184 -10.76 18.11 0.86
C GLY A 184 -11.55 16.91 0.33
N PHE A 185 -11.43 15.76 0.96
CA PHE A 185 -12.18 14.56 0.58
C PHE A 185 -13.41 14.33 1.49
N LYS A 186 -14.31 13.47 1.03
CA LYS A 186 -15.41 12.89 1.79
C LYS A 186 -15.26 11.38 1.80
N ILE A 187 -15.20 10.76 2.96
CA ILE A 187 -15.12 9.31 3.08
C ILE A 187 -16.41 8.66 2.55
N ILE A 188 -16.24 7.70 1.63
CA ILE A 188 -17.35 6.94 1.02
C ILE A 188 -17.40 5.54 1.61
N LYS A 189 -16.25 4.88 1.79
CA LYS A 189 -16.18 3.50 2.23
C LYS A 189 -14.93 3.26 3.07
N VAL A 190 -15.09 2.48 4.12
CA VAL A 190 -13.99 1.95 4.93
C VAL A 190 -14.13 0.43 5.01
N GLU A 191 -13.05 -0.27 4.69
CA GLU A 191 -12.93 -1.72 4.83
C GLU A 191 -11.72 -2.04 5.70
N THR A 192 -11.82 -3.06 6.54
CA THR A 192 -10.71 -3.51 7.37
C THR A 192 -10.51 -5.02 7.26
N ASN A 193 -9.27 -5.46 7.40
CA ASN A 193 -8.91 -6.87 7.54
C ASN A 193 -7.85 -7.03 8.64
N PRO A 194 -7.75 -8.20 9.29
CA PRO A 194 -6.62 -8.51 10.15
C PRO A 194 -5.29 -8.37 9.38
N MET A 195 -4.28 -7.84 10.05
CA MET A 195 -2.98 -7.55 9.44
C MET A 195 -2.27 -8.82 8.88
N HIS A 196 -2.20 -9.88 9.57
CA HIS A 196 -1.75 -11.27 9.30
C HIS A 196 -0.71 -11.49 8.15
N LEU A 197 0.08 -10.48 7.78
CA LEU A 197 0.97 -10.48 6.61
C LEU A 197 1.94 -11.67 6.54
N LEU A 198 2.40 -12.16 7.69
CA LEU A 198 3.36 -13.26 7.80
C LEU A 198 2.75 -14.56 8.36
N GLU A 199 1.42 -14.65 8.49
CA GLU A 199 0.76 -15.87 8.92
C GLU A 199 0.65 -16.88 7.78
N LYS A 200 0.88 -18.17 8.07
CA LYS A 200 0.93 -19.24 7.05
C LYS A 200 -0.34 -19.32 6.21
N LYS A 201 -1.50 -19.22 6.85
CA LYS A 201 -2.81 -19.27 6.14
C LYS A 201 -2.92 -18.11 5.15
N ARG A 202 -2.58 -16.89 5.58
CA ARG A 202 -2.59 -15.69 4.71
C ARG A 202 -1.57 -15.81 3.57
N MET A 203 -0.37 -16.32 3.84
CA MET A 203 0.64 -16.53 2.80
C MET A 203 0.15 -17.51 1.72
N ILE A 204 -0.54 -18.59 2.09
CA ILE A 204 -1.12 -19.54 1.11
C ILE A 204 -2.24 -18.86 0.30
N GLN A 205 -3.09 -18.07 0.93
CA GLN A 205 -4.17 -17.34 0.26
C GLN A 205 -3.63 -16.29 -0.74
N ASP A 206 -2.59 -15.55 -0.35
CA ASP A 206 -2.02 -14.46 -1.15
C ASP A 206 -1.10 -14.95 -2.28
N GLU A 207 -0.29 -15.98 -2.01
CA GLU A 207 0.80 -16.42 -2.88
C GLU A 207 0.53 -17.78 -3.57
N GLY A 208 -0.44 -18.54 -3.06
CA GLY A 208 -0.67 -19.92 -3.44
C GLY A 208 0.28 -20.90 -2.76
N PHE A 209 -0.08 -22.18 -2.75
CA PHE A 209 0.64 -23.24 -2.02
C PHE A 209 2.11 -23.40 -2.46
N PHE A 210 2.36 -23.59 -3.76
CA PHE A 210 3.71 -23.84 -4.28
C PHE A 210 4.66 -22.68 -4.07
N ARG A 211 4.17 -21.44 -4.25
CA ARG A 211 4.98 -20.24 -3.98
C ARG A 211 5.28 -20.09 -2.51
N THR A 212 4.32 -20.38 -1.64
CA THR A 212 4.53 -20.35 -0.18
C THR A 212 5.61 -21.34 0.24
N LEU A 213 5.64 -22.55 -0.33
CA LEU A 213 6.71 -23.52 -0.10
C LEU A 213 8.07 -22.97 -0.56
N LYS A 214 8.14 -22.37 -1.76
CA LYS A 214 9.37 -21.74 -2.27
C LYS A 214 9.85 -20.61 -1.36
N ILE A 215 8.95 -19.75 -0.90
CA ILE A 215 9.27 -18.68 0.06
C ILE A 215 9.82 -19.28 1.36
N GLY A 216 9.17 -20.33 1.88
CA GLY A 216 9.61 -21.06 3.06
C GLY A 216 11.03 -21.60 2.90
N PHE A 217 11.32 -22.25 1.79
CA PHE A 217 12.66 -22.75 1.45
C PHE A 217 13.69 -21.62 1.37
N ASN A 218 13.40 -20.51 0.67
CA ASN A 218 14.30 -19.37 0.58
C ASN A 218 14.61 -18.75 1.95
N ILE A 219 13.61 -18.71 2.86
CA ILE A 219 13.80 -18.23 4.24
C ILE A 219 14.68 -19.19 5.04
N LEU A 220 14.49 -20.50 4.89
CA LEU A 220 15.26 -21.53 5.62
C LEU A 220 16.73 -21.53 5.21
N THR A 221 17.01 -21.35 3.92
CA THR A 221 18.38 -21.33 3.36
C THR A 221 19.12 -20.01 3.56
N ASN A 222 18.43 -18.95 4.07
CA ASN A 222 19.04 -17.66 4.35
C ASN A 222 18.94 -17.31 5.85
N PRO A 223 19.99 -17.56 6.65
CA PRO A 223 19.95 -17.35 8.11
C PRO A 223 19.60 -15.92 8.53
N ASP A 224 20.14 -14.90 7.83
CA ASP A 224 19.89 -13.49 8.16
C ASP A 224 18.44 -13.09 7.87
N ALA A 225 17.93 -13.48 6.70
CA ALA A 225 16.53 -13.27 6.35
C ALA A 225 15.61 -13.98 7.36
N ARG A 226 15.93 -15.22 7.72
CA ARG A 226 15.18 -16.00 8.70
C ARG A 226 15.10 -15.31 10.07
N LYS A 227 16.25 -14.81 10.58
CA LYS A 227 16.32 -14.08 11.87
C LYS A 227 15.43 -12.84 11.82
N ARG A 228 15.52 -12.04 10.77
CA ARG A 228 14.75 -10.80 10.61
C ARG A 228 13.25 -11.07 10.44
N ILE A 229 12.86 -12.03 9.60
CA ILE A 229 11.46 -12.38 9.38
C ILE A 229 10.83 -12.94 10.67
N ARG A 230 11.57 -13.70 11.46
CA ARG A 230 11.11 -14.15 12.80
C ARG A 230 10.89 -12.96 13.75
N ALA A 231 11.79 -11.97 13.75
CA ALA A 231 11.64 -10.77 14.56
C ALA A 231 10.40 -9.96 14.15
N MET A 232 10.21 -9.71 12.85
CA MET A 232 8.99 -9.05 12.34
C MET A 232 7.72 -9.81 12.74
N ARG A 233 7.71 -11.15 12.56
CA ARG A 233 6.56 -11.97 12.91
C ARG A 233 6.26 -11.95 14.41
N LYS A 234 7.29 -11.92 15.26
CA LYS A 234 7.12 -11.78 16.71
C LYS A 234 6.39 -10.49 17.05
N VAL A 235 6.86 -9.34 16.55
CA VAL A 235 6.22 -8.03 16.80
C VAL A 235 4.79 -7.99 16.26
N PHE A 236 4.55 -8.48 15.05
CA PHE A 236 3.20 -8.53 14.48
C PHE A 236 2.23 -9.38 15.33
N ARG A 237 2.70 -10.48 15.92
CA ARG A 237 1.89 -11.33 16.82
C ARG A 237 1.70 -10.70 18.19
N THR A 238 2.73 -10.03 18.73
CA THR A 238 2.61 -9.31 20.01
C THR A 238 1.50 -8.28 19.95
N TYR A 239 1.34 -7.61 18.81
CA TYR A 239 0.34 -6.54 18.62
C TYR A 239 -0.81 -6.95 17.69
N GLU A 240 -1.12 -8.25 17.55
CA GLU A 240 -2.15 -8.71 16.61
C GLU A 240 -3.53 -8.11 16.87
N ASN A 241 -3.85 -7.82 18.14
CA ASN A 241 -5.11 -7.17 18.56
C ASN A 241 -5.10 -5.65 18.35
N ASN A 242 -3.94 -5.04 18.09
CA ASN A 242 -3.78 -3.60 17.89
C ASN A 242 -3.43 -3.25 16.44
N LEU A 243 -3.16 -4.24 15.59
CA LEU A 243 -2.80 -4.06 14.19
C LEU A 243 -3.88 -4.61 13.27
N ASN A 244 -4.36 -3.77 12.40
CA ASN A 244 -5.22 -4.18 11.29
C ASN A 244 -4.67 -3.64 9.96
N ALA A 245 -5.37 -3.94 8.89
CA ALA A 245 -5.20 -3.27 7.60
C ALA A 245 -6.47 -2.49 7.32
N VAL A 246 -6.34 -1.31 6.79
CA VAL A 246 -7.46 -0.42 6.46
C VAL A 246 -7.39 -0.04 4.98
N ALA A 247 -8.52 -0.14 4.29
CA ALA A 247 -8.72 0.43 2.97
C ALA A 247 -9.82 1.48 3.06
N ILE A 248 -9.53 2.69 2.60
CA ILE A 248 -10.46 3.82 2.61
C ILE A 248 -10.64 4.29 1.17
N VAL A 249 -11.89 4.47 0.76
CA VAL A 249 -12.24 5.14 -0.50
C VAL A 249 -12.94 6.44 -0.16
N ALA A 250 -12.50 7.53 -0.77
CA ALA A 250 -13.01 8.88 -0.54
C ALA A 250 -13.26 9.59 -1.87
N GLU A 251 -14.26 10.47 -1.91
CA GLU A 251 -14.62 11.29 -3.05
C GLU A 251 -14.06 12.72 -2.86
N LYS A 252 -13.48 13.29 -3.91
CA LYS A 252 -13.09 14.70 -3.96
C LYS A 252 -14.33 15.59 -3.89
N LYS A 253 -14.36 16.50 -2.88
CA LYS A 253 -15.43 17.50 -2.70
C LYS A 253 -15.42 18.56 -3.80
#